data_4b936295d5aa27466f115ac1197705d7
#
_entry.id   4b936295d5aa27466f115ac1197705d7
#
_cell.length_a   1.000
_cell.length_b   1.000
_cell.length_c   1.000
_cell.angle_alpha   90.00
_cell.angle_beta   90.00
_cell.angle_gamma   90.00
#
_symmetry.space_group_name_H-M   'P 1'
#
loop_
_entity.id
_entity.type
_entity.pdbx_description
1 polymer ?
#
loop_
_entity_poly.entity_id
_entity_poly.type
_entity_poly.pdbx_seq_one_letter_code
_entity_poly.pdbx_strand_id
1 'polypeptide(L)'
;MAKNTKGFFKMEMLLLKIISEGDCYGYQIVQTLDKISNGTIHIAEGTMYPILYRLLDEGLISDEKRLVGKRQTRIYYHIEDKGIVHM
;
A
#
# COMPACT_ATOMS: atom_id res chain seq x y z
N MET A 1 18.73 -4.91 12.64
CA MET A 1 18.64 -4.21 13.91
C MET A 1 17.29 -3.55 14.10
N ALA A 2 17.01 -3.20 15.33
CA ALA A 2 15.69 -2.67 15.73
C ALA A 2 15.22 -1.47 14.91
N LYS A 3 16.11 -0.57 14.56
CA LYS A 3 15.74 0.63 13.80
C LYS A 3 15.13 0.31 12.44
N ASN A 4 15.77 -0.57 11.69
CA ASN A 4 15.28 -0.90 10.36
C ASN A 4 13.96 -1.66 10.43
N THR A 5 13.82 -2.53 11.42
CA THR A 5 12.61 -3.29 11.62
C THR A 5 11.45 -2.36 11.96
N LYS A 6 11.68 -1.39 12.82
CA LYS A 6 10.64 -0.42 13.17
C LYS A 6 10.20 0.42 11.98
N GLY A 7 11.14 0.88 11.17
CA GLY A 7 10.82 1.67 10.00
C GLY A 7 10.00 0.88 8.99
N PHE A 8 10.35 -0.38 8.81
CA PHE A 8 9.66 -1.27 7.91
C PHE A 8 8.22 -1.52 8.37
N PHE A 9 8.05 -1.84 9.64
CA PHE A 9 6.74 -2.03 10.25
C PHE A 9 5.86 -0.80 10.09
N LYS A 10 6.46 0.36 10.33
CA LYS A 10 5.72 1.61 10.25
C LYS A 10 5.20 1.84 8.83
N MET A 11 6.00 1.57 7.82
CA MET A 11 5.60 1.73 6.44
C MET A 11 4.50 0.74 6.08
N GLU A 12 4.63 -0.51 6.51
CA GLU A 12 3.61 -1.53 6.31
C GLU A 12 2.26 -1.08 6.86
N MET A 13 2.26 -0.56 8.08
CA MET A 13 1.04 -0.11 8.72
C MET A 13 0.43 1.10 8.02
N LEU A 14 1.27 2.01 7.54
CA LEU A 14 0.79 3.16 6.77
C LEU A 14 0.12 2.72 5.47
N LEU A 15 0.71 1.78 4.76
CA LEU A 15 0.14 1.27 3.52
C LEU A 15 -1.20 0.57 3.79
N LEU A 16 -1.27 -0.23 4.85
CA LEU A 16 -2.52 -0.88 5.23
C LEU A 16 -3.59 0.16 5.56
N LYS A 17 -3.23 1.18 6.29
CA LYS A 17 -4.17 2.24 6.66
C LYS A 17 -4.73 2.93 5.42
N ILE A 18 -3.86 3.27 4.47
CA ILE A 18 -4.29 3.92 3.24
C ILE A 18 -5.24 3.02 2.46
N ILE A 19 -4.89 1.75 2.32
CA ILE A 19 -5.73 0.80 1.59
C ILE A 19 -7.05 0.56 2.31
N SER A 20 -7.04 0.61 3.64
CA SER A 20 -8.27 0.41 4.42
C SER A 20 -9.29 1.52 4.23
N GLU A 21 -8.85 2.69 3.80
CA GLU A 21 -9.75 3.81 3.58
C GLU A 21 -10.40 3.79 2.20
N GLY A 22 -9.99 2.89 1.34
CA GLY A 22 -10.56 2.73 0.01
C GLY A 22 -9.58 2.01 -0.90
N ASP A 23 -10.11 1.30 -1.87
CA ASP A 23 -9.28 0.63 -2.85
C ASP A 23 -8.44 1.64 -3.60
N CYS A 24 -7.17 1.32 -3.83
CA CYS A 24 -6.27 2.24 -4.48
C CYS A 24 -5.19 1.50 -5.26
N TYR A 25 -4.65 2.17 -6.26
CA TYR A 25 -3.53 1.62 -7.02
C TYR A 25 -2.22 2.25 -6.55
N GLY A 26 -1.10 1.67 -6.97
CA GLY A 26 0.22 2.03 -6.44
C GLY A 26 0.53 3.52 -6.43
N TYR A 27 0.26 4.19 -7.56
CA TYR A 27 0.56 5.62 -7.66
C TYR A 27 -0.27 6.45 -6.67
N GLN A 28 -1.53 6.05 -6.44
CA GLN A 28 -2.37 6.72 -5.46
C GLN A 28 -1.81 6.58 -4.05
N ILE A 29 -1.24 5.42 -3.75
CA ILE A 29 -0.61 5.20 -2.44
C ILE A 29 0.55 6.16 -2.25
N VAL A 30 1.40 6.29 -3.28
CA VAL A 30 2.54 7.20 -3.25
C VAL A 30 2.07 8.63 -3.02
N GLN A 31 1.06 9.05 -3.78
CA GLN A 31 0.52 10.40 -3.65
C GLN A 31 -0.10 10.66 -2.28
N THR A 32 -0.81 9.66 -1.75
CA THR A 32 -1.45 9.80 -0.44
C THR A 32 -0.41 9.93 0.66
N LEU A 33 0.66 9.14 0.60
CA LEU A 33 1.76 9.24 1.57
C LEU A 33 2.38 10.64 1.55
N ASP A 34 2.63 11.16 0.35
CA ASP A 34 3.19 12.48 0.20
C ASP A 34 2.27 13.54 0.82
N LYS A 35 0.98 13.42 0.56
CA LYS A 35 -0.02 14.37 1.01
C LYS A 35 -0.19 14.37 2.52
N ILE A 36 -0.36 13.19 3.12
CA ILE A 36 -0.61 13.10 4.56
C ILE A 36 0.63 13.43 5.39
N SER A 37 1.81 13.36 4.79
CA SER A 37 3.06 13.68 5.47
C SER A 37 3.60 15.07 5.11
N ASN A 38 2.85 15.86 4.37
CA ASN A 38 3.28 17.18 3.89
C ASN A 38 4.60 17.12 3.15
N GLY A 39 4.74 16.12 2.29
CA GLY A 39 5.96 15.95 1.50
C GLY A 39 7.13 15.37 2.26
N THR A 40 6.94 14.96 3.50
CA THR A 40 8.01 14.40 4.32
C THR A 40 8.31 12.94 4.00
N ILE A 41 7.28 12.18 3.64
CA ILE A 41 7.45 10.77 3.32
C ILE A 41 7.30 10.55 1.82
N HIS A 42 8.40 10.18 1.20
CA HIS A 42 8.43 9.78 -0.20
C HIS A 42 8.84 8.33 -0.27
N ILE A 43 8.01 7.49 -0.86
CA ILE A 43 8.36 6.09 -1.02
C ILE A 43 8.61 5.82 -2.51
N ALA A 44 9.76 5.23 -2.79
CA ALA A 44 10.08 4.81 -4.15
C ALA A 44 9.31 3.55 -4.49
N GLU A 45 8.94 3.38 -5.76
CA GLU A 45 8.23 2.19 -6.20
C GLU A 45 9.02 0.93 -5.90
N GLY A 46 10.35 0.98 -6.04
CA GLY A 46 11.21 -0.17 -5.73
C GLY A 46 11.18 -0.58 -4.27
N THR A 47 10.76 0.30 -3.37
CA THR A 47 10.58 -0.01 -1.95
C THR A 47 9.15 -0.41 -1.65
N MET A 48 8.19 0.26 -2.28
CA MET A 48 6.78 0.04 -2.02
C MET A 48 6.28 -1.33 -2.48
N TYR A 49 6.60 -1.72 -3.72
CA TYR A 49 6.04 -2.95 -4.26
C TYR A 49 6.46 -4.21 -3.51
N PRO A 50 7.70 -4.35 -3.04
CA PRO A 50 8.03 -5.50 -2.19
C PRO A 50 7.18 -5.58 -0.93
N ILE A 51 6.83 -4.43 -0.34
CA ILE A 51 5.96 -4.39 0.83
C ILE A 51 4.55 -4.83 0.46
N LEU A 52 4.04 -4.33 -0.66
CA LEU A 52 2.71 -4.72 -1.14
C LEU A 52 2.64 -6.22 -1.43
N TYR A 53 3.67 -6.77 -2.07
CA TYR A 53 3.73 -8.21 -2.37
C TYR A 53 3.72 -9.04 -1.09
N ARG A 54 4.41 -8.56 -0.06
CA ARG A 54 4.40 -9.23 1.23
C ARG A 54 3.02 -9.21 1.87
N LEU A 55 2.35 -8.06 1.81
CA LEU A 55 0.99 -7.94 2.34
C LEU A 55 0.03 -8.85 1.59
N LEU A 56 0.19 -8.96 0.28
CA LEU A 56 -0.59 -9.88 -0.55
C LEU A 56 -0.34 -11.32 -0.16
N ASP A 57 0.92 -11.67 0.02
CA ASP A 57 1.32 -13.03 0.36
C ASP A 57 0.78 -13.45 1.72
N GLU A 58 0.68 -12.51 2.66
CA GLU A 58 0.14 -12.78 3.98
C GLU A 58 -1.38 -12.71 4.04
N GLY A 59 -2.02 -12.37 2.92
CA GLY A 59 -3.47 -12.31 2.86
C GLY A 59 -4.09 -11.10 3.54
N LEU A 60 -3.28 -10.07 3.81
CA LEU A 60 -3.77 -8.86 4.47
C LEU A 60 -4.48 -7.93 3.49
N ILE A 61 -4.10 -8.00 2.23
CA ILE A 61 -4.74 -7.27 1.15
C ILE A 61 -4.92 -8.21 -0.03
N SER A 62 -5.74 -7.81 -0.97
CA SER A 62 -5.89 -8.49 -2.26
C SER A 62 -5.67 -7.48 -3.37
N ASP A 63 -5.54 -7.98 -4.59
CA ASP A 63 -5.36 -7.11 -5.73
C ASP A 63 -6.33 -7.50 -6.84
N GLU A 64 -6.60 -6.54 -7.72
CA GLU A 64 -7.54 -6.73 -8.81
C GLU A 64 -7.15 -5.83 -9.97
N LYS A 65 -7.13 -6.38 -11.18
CA LYS A 65 -6.94 -5.57 -12.37
C LYS A 65 -8.25 -4.92 -12.72
N ARG A 66 -8.22 -3.61 -12.95
CA ARG A 66 -9.39 -2.86 -13.39
C ARG A 66 -9.05 -2.09 -14.66
N LEU A 67 -9.97 -2.14 -15.60
CA LEU A 67 -9.85 -1.36 -16.82
C LEU A 67 -10.20 0.08 -16.51
N VAL A 68 -9.28 0.99 -16.78
CA VAL A 68 -9.49 2.41 -16.61
C VAL A 68 -9.31 3.08 -17.97
N GLY A 69 -10.32 3.81 -18.41
CA GLY A 69 -10.30 4.36 -19.76
C GLY A 69 -10.48 3.26 -20.79
N LYS A 70 -10.03 3.49 -22.01
CA LYS A 70 -10.31 2.57 -23.12
C LYS A 70 -9.34 1.41 -23.23
N ARG A 71 -8.09 1.59 -22.81
CA ARG A 71 -7.06 0.56 -23.02
C ARG A 71 -6.08 0.42 -21.88
N GLN A 72 -6.32 1.10 -20.79
CA GLN A 72 -5.42 1.03 -19.65
C GLN A 72 -5.97 0.14 -18.57
N THR A 73 -5.11 -0.70 -18.00
CA THR A 73 -5.48 -1.46 -16.81
C THR A 73 -4.59 -1.01 -15.67
N ARG A 74 -5.15 -1.02 -14.47
CA ARG A 74 -4.42 -0.72 -13.25
C ARG A 74 -4.71 -1.80 -12.23
N ILE A 75 -3.72 -2.07 -11.38
CA ILE A 75 -3.90 -3.02 -10.30
C ILE A 75 -4.32 -2.24 -9.06
N TYR A 76 -5.53 -2.52 -8.57
CA TYR A 76 -6.05 -1.92 -7.35
C TYR A 76 -5.85 -2.87 -6.19
N TYR A 77 -5.50 -2.31 -5.05
CA TYR A 77 -5.31 -3.06 -3.81
C TYR A 77 -6.50 -2.81 -2.90
N HIS A 78 -6.93 -3.87 -2.24
CA HIS A 78 -8.12 -3.88 -1.40
C HIS A 78 -7.75 -4.49 -0.05
N ILE A 79 -8.24 -3.88 1.04
CA ILE A 79 -8.00 -4.41 2.39
C ILE A 79 -8.86 -5.67 2.61
N GLU A 80 -8.25 -6.70 3.17
CA GLU A 80 -8.97 -7.90 3.56
C GLU A 80 -9.26 -7.84 5.06
N ASP A 81 -10.20 -8.67 5.52
CA ASP A 81 -10.55 -8.69 6.94
C ASP A 81 -9.33 -8.95 7.82
N LYS A 82 -8.46 -9.84 7.36
CA LYS A 82 -7.22 -10.15 8.07
C LYS A 82 -6.33 -8.91 8.20
N GLY A 83 -6.32 -8.07 7.17
CA GLY A 83 -5.57 -6.81 7.20
C GLY A 83 -6.14 -5.83 8.20
N ILE A 84 -7.46 -5.75 8.30
CA ILE A 84 -8.12 -4.87 9.27
C ILE A 84 -7.75 -5.29 10.69
N VAL A 85 -7.78 -6.59 10.96
CA VAL A 85 -7.44 -7.14 12.27
C VAL A 85 -5.97 -6.89 12.59
N HIS A 86 -5.10 -6.96 11.58
CA HIS A 86 -3.67 -6.78 11.73
C HIS A 86 -3.29 -5.33 12.08
N MET A 87 -4.11 -4.38 11.66
CA MET A 87 -3.87 -2.97 11.98
C MET A 87 -4.08 -2.72 13.49
#